data_bd42081f471d00754596a6cf2ced0a46
#
_entry.id   bd42081f471d00754596a6cf2ced0a46
#
_cell.length_a   1.000
_cell.length_b   1.000
_cell.length_c   1.000
_cell.angle_alpha   90.00
_cell.angle_beta   90.00
_cell.angle_gamma   90.00
#
_symmetry.space_group_name_H-M   'P 1'
#
loop_
_entity.id
_entity.type
_entity.pdbx_description
1 polymer ?
#
loop_
_entity_poly.entity_id
_entity_poly.type
_entity_poly.pdbx_seq_one_letter_code
_entity_poly.pdbx_strand_id
1 'polypeptide(L)'
;MRVHKSDVRFQLQKNTLRFLCSVLIKSGTRAEICKLLDPGVFEDPLHRMVFEEIRDMGSIDSRRLREVLPTRVTNRGFPDFDLRQLLAPYEVSEKEIDHLFESALQLLDLSNPDEERRAH
;
A
#
# COMPACT_ATOMS: atom_id res chain seq x y z
N MET A 1 27.17 -2.06 2.55
CA MET A 1 26.21 -0.96 2.75
C MET A 1 25.13 -1.41 3.73
N ARG A 2 24.97 -0.68 4.80
CA ARG A 2 23.91 -1.00 5.77
C ARG A 2 22.59 -0.39 5.34
N VAL A 3 21.57 -1.24 5.21
CA VAL A 3 20.22 -0.79 4.97
C VAL A 3 19.53 -0.66 6.33
N HIS A 4 19.08 0.53 6.66
CA HIS A 4 18.32 0.77 7.89
C HIS A 4 16.97 0.07 7.86
N LYS A 5 16.48 -0.37 9.02
CA LYS A 5 15.12 -0.92 9.15
C LYS A 5 14.07 0.06 8.63
N SER A 6 14.26 1.36 8.88
CA SER A 6 13.35 2.39 8.40
C SER A 6 13.30 2.48 6.88
N ASP A 7 14.43 2.26 6.19
CA ASP A 7 14.47 2.26 4.73
C ASP A 7 13.74 1.04 4.15
N VAL A 8 13.90 -0.12 4.78
CA VAL A 8 13.19 -1.33 4.39
C VAL A 8 11.69 -1.15 4.57
N ARG A 9 11.26 -0.60 5.70
CA ARG A 9 9.86 -0.31 5.97
C ARG A 9 9.28 0.67 4.98
N PHE A 10 9.98 1.75 4.71
CA PHE A 10 9.54 2.75 3.75
C PHE A 10 9.33 2.12 2.37
N GLN A 11 10.28 1.30 1.93
CA GLN A 11 10.18 0.62 0.64
C GLN A 11 9.03 -0.38 0.62
N LEU A 12 8.81 -1.12 1.70
CA LEU A 12 7.68 -2.05 1.80
C LEU A 12 6.34 -1.31 1.74
N GLN A 13 6.22 -0.17 2.42
CA GLN A 13 5.03 0.66 2.38
C GLN A 13 4.75 1.11 0.94
N LYS A 14 5.75 1.61 0.26
CA LYS A 14 5.65 2.08 -1.11
C LYS A 14 5.24 0.95 -2.06
N ASN A 15 5.89 -0.21 -1.95
CA ASN A 15 5.58 -1.37 -2.77
C ASN A 15 4.16 -1.87 -2.53
N THR A 16 3.72 -1.87 -1.28
CA THR A 16 2.35 -2.26 -0.92
C THR A 16 1.33 -1.33 -1.56
N LEU A 17 1.55 -0.02 -1.49
CA LEU A 17 0.66 0.96 -2.11
C LEU A 17 0.64 0.82 -3.63
N ARG A 18 1.79 0.61 -4.26
CA ARG A 18 1.86 0.37 -5.71
C ARG A 18 1.07 -0.87 -6.10
N PHE A 19 1.20 -1.94 -5.32
CA PHE A 19 0.43 -3.17 -5.54
C PHE A 19 -1.07 -2.92 -5.45
N LEU A 20 -1.51 -2.21 -4.42
CA LEU A 20 -2.93 -1.90 -4.22
C LEU A 20 -3.49 -1.00 -5.33
N CYS A 21 -2.64 -0.18 -5.96
CA CYS A 21 -3.03 0.67 -7.08
C CYS A 21 -2.91 0.00 -8.44
N SER A 22 -2.39 -1.24 -8.50
CA SER A 22 -2.18 -1.93 -9.76
C SER A 22 -3.50 -2.30 -10.44
N VAL A 23 -3.57 -2.13 -11.76
CA VAL A 23 -4.73 -2.57 -12.54
C VAL A 23 -4.83 -4.09 -12.61
N LEU A 24 -3.76 -4.80 -12.26
CA LEU A 24 -3.71 -6.26 -12.29
C LEU A 24 -4.31 -6.89 -11.03
N ILE A 25 -4.43 -6.15 -9.93
CA ILE A 25 -5.06 -6.67 -8.73
C ILE A 25 -6.58 -6.72 -8.92
N LYS A 26 -7.18 -7.82 -8.48
CA LYS A 26 -8.64 -7.92 -8.45
C LYS A 26 -9.18 -7.05 -7.32
N SER A 27 -10.30 -6.38 -7.56
CA SER A 27 -10.90 -5.48 -6.57
C SER A 27 -11.21 -6.17 -5.25
N GLY A 28 -11.66 -7.43 -5.30
CA GLY A 28 -11.93 -8.23 -4.10
C GLY A 28 -10.66 -8.52 -3.31
N THR A 29 -9.58 -8.87 -3.98
CA THR A 29 -8.28 -9.11 -3.33
C THR A 29 -7.76 -7.84 -2.68
N ARG A 30 -7.86 -6.71 -3.38
CA ARG A 30 -7.46 -5.42 -2.82
C ARG A 30 -8.25 -5.11 -1.54
N ALA A 31 -9.56 -5.30 -1.58
CA ALA A 31 -10.42 -5.04 -0.44
C ALA A 31 -10.04 -5.92 0.76
N GLU A 32 -9.72 -7.19 0.52
CA GLU A 32 -9.28 -8.10 1.58
C GLU A 32 -7.97 -7.67 2.22
N ILE A 33 -6.99 -7.27 1.40
CA ILE A 33 -5.71 -6.78 1.91
C ILE A 33 -5.91 -5.52 2.75
N CYS A 34 -6.76 -4.61 2.28
CA CYS A 34 -7.07 -3.39 3.03
C CYS A 34 -7.73 -3.68 4.38
N LYS A 35 -8.47 -4.76 4.50
CA LYS A 35 -9.04 -5.19 5.80
C LYS A 35 -7.99 -5.75 6.74
N LEU A 36 -6.97 -6.40 6.20
CA LEU A 36 -5.90 -6.98 7.00
C LEU A 36 -4.93 -5.93 7.52
N LEU A 37 -4.75 -4.85 6.77
CA LEU A 37 -3.80 -3.80 7.11
C LEU A 37 -4.49 -2.69 7.89
N ASP A 38 -3.88 -2.27 8.99
CA ASP A 38 -4.29 -1.09 9.73
C ASP A 38 -3.55 0.12 9.17
N PRO A 39 -4.17 1.32 9.09
CA PRO A 39 -3.44 2.52 8.66
C PRO A 39 -2.14 2.77 9.42
N GLY A 40 -2.07 2.34 10.67
CA GLY A 40 -0.87 2.49 11.52
C GLY A 40 0.35 1.74 11.03
N VAL A 41 0.21 0.75 10.12
CA VAL A 41 1.37 0.07 9.55
C VAL A 41 2.16 0.99 8.61
N PHE A 42 1.53 2.05 8.14
CA PHE A 42 2.17 3.07 7.30
C PHE A 42 2.68 4.19 8.21
N GLU A 43 3.94 4.15 8.54
CA GLU A 43 4.57 5.15 9.43
C GLU A 43 4.64 6.53 8.77
N ASP A 44 4.87 6.57 7.46
CA ASP A 44 4.89 7.81 6.72
C ASP A 44 3.47 8.39 6.62
N PRO A 45 3.24 9.63 7.06
CA PRO A 45 1.90 10.21 7.04
C PRO A 45 1.29 10.32 5.65
N LEU A 46 2.09 10.52 4.61
CA LEU A 46 1.61 10.58 3.23
C LEU A 46 1.19 9.20 2.75
N HIS A 47 1.97 8.17 3.05
CA HIS A 47 1.61 6.79 2.74
C HIS A 47 0.33 6.39 3.47
N ARG A 48 0.21 6.75 4.74
CA ARG A 48 -1.00 6.47 5.53
C ARG A 48 -2.24 7.10 4.92
N MET A 49 -2.14 8.35 4.51
CA MET A 49 -3.23 9.07 3.87
C MET A 49 -3.65 8.39 2.56
N VAL A 50 -2.69 8.01 1.72
CA VAL A 50 -2.99 7.31 0.47
C VAL A 50 -3.68 5.98 0.75
N PHE A 51 -3.18 5.22 1.72
CA PHE A 51 -3.79 3.94 2.10
C PHE A 51 -5.24 4.13 2.56
N GLU A 52 -5.50 5.12 3.40
CA GLU A 52 -6.85 5.42 3.89
C GLU A 52 -7.81 5.72 2.73
N GLU A 53 -7.36 6.50 1.73
CA GLU A 53 -8.18 6.78 0.56
C GLU A 53 -8.45 5.53 -0.28
N ILE A 54 -7.45 4.68 -0.47
CA ILE A 54 -7.62 3.41 -1.18
C ILE A 54 -8.63 2.53 -0.44
N ARG A 55 -8.49 2.40 0.86
CA ARG A 55 -9.39 1.58 1.69
C ARG A 55 -10.83 2.10 1.62
N ASP A 56 -11.01 3.41 1.69
CA ASP A 56 -12.33 4.02 1.71
C ASP A 56 -13.06 3.86 0.37
N MET A 57 -12.33 3.65 -0.71
CA MET A 57 -12.94 3.36 -2.00
C MET A 57 -13.49 1.92 -2.13
N GLY A 58 -13.11 1.04 -1.21
CA GLY A 58 -13.67 -0.33 -1.14
C GLY A 58 -13.36 -1.17 -2.37
N SER A 59 -14.38 -1.81 -2.92
CA SER A 59 -14.27 -2.74 -4.05
C SER A 59 -14.36 -2.07 -5.41
N ILE A 60 -14.02 -0.79 -5.50
CA ILE A 60 -14.02 -0.06 -6.77
C ILE A 60 -13.08 -0.72 -7.79
N ASP A 61 -13.44 -0.66 -9.07
CA ASP A 61 -12.58 -1.14 -10.14
C ASP A 61 -11.22 -0.44 -10.11
N SER A 62 -10.15 -1.20 -10.38
CA SER A 62 -8.79 -0.69 -10.26
C SER A 62 -8.50 0.47 -11.21
N ARG A 63 -9.06 0.46 -12.40
CA ARG A 63 -8.91 1.59 -13.34
C ARG A 63 -9.56 2.85 -12.77
N ARG A 64 -10.75 2.70 -12.22
CA ARG A 64 -11.47 3.81 -11.62
C ARG A 64 -10.74 4.35 -10.40
N LEU A 65 -10.21 3.46 -9.57
CA LEU A 65 -9.39 3.87 -8.43
C LEU A 65 -8.24 4.76 -8.88
N ARG A 66 -7.50 4.35 -9.92
CA ARG A 66 -6.35 5.11 -10.43
C ARG A 66 -6.76 6.46 -10.99
N GLU A 67 -7.95 6.57 -11.57
CA GLU A 67 -8.46 7.84 -12.08
C GLU A 67 -8.87 8.80 -10.95
N VAL A 68 -9.44 8.27 -9.88
CA VAL A 68 -10.05 9.05 -8.81
C VAL A 68 -9.06 9.42 -7.71
N LEU A 69 -8.05 8.57 -7.48
CA LEU A 69 -7.11 8.74 -6.36
C LEU A 69 -6.42 10.11 -6.34
N PRO A 70 -5.92 10.66 -7.47
CA PRO A 70 -5.29 11.98 -7.44
C PRO A 70 -6.22 13.08 -6.91
N THR A 71 -7.48 13.07 -7.31
CA THR A 71 -8.45 14.06 -6.84
C THR A 71 -8.70 13.91 -5.34
N ARG A 72 -8.80 12.68 -4.85
CA ARG A 72 -9.02 12.43 -3.43
C ARG A 72 -7.83 12.88 -2.58
N VAL A 73 -6.62 12.64 -3.06
CA VAL A 73 -5.38 13.10 -2.40
C VAL A 73 -5.33 14.62 -2.36
N THR A 74 -5.67 15.28 -3.46
CA THR A 74 -5.75 16.74 -3.53
C THR A 74 -6.76 17.29 -2.52
N ASN A 75 -7.94 16.66 -2.43
CA ASN A 75 -9.00 17.07 -1.52
C ASN A 75 -8.62 16.86 -0.05
N ARG A 76 -7.68 15.97 0.24
CA ARG A 76 -7.15 15.78 1.59
C ARG A 76 -6.13 16.86 1.98
N GLY A 77 -5.79 17.77 1.07
CA GLY A 77 -4.87 18.86 1.31
C GLY A 77 -3.44 18.60 0.83
N PHE A 78 -3.24 17.64 -0.06
CA PHE A 78 -1.91 17.27 -0.57
C PHE A 78 -1.85 17.35 -2.10
N PRO A 79 -2.10 18.56 -2.70
CA PRO A 79 -2.12 18.69 -4.15
C PRO A 79 -0.76 18.46 -4.80
N ASP A 80 0.33 18.68 -4.05
CA ASP A 80 1.69 18.53 -4.55
C ASP A 80 2.26 17.13 -4.35
N PHE A 81 1.49 16.21 -3.75
CA PHE A 81 1.96 14.84 -3.55
C PHE A 81 2.08 14.12 -4.89
N ASP A 82 3.29 13.63 -5.17
CA ASP A 82 3.57 12.98 -6.45
C ASP A 82 3.14 11.52 -6.44
N LEU A 83 2.00 11.23 -7.05
CA LEU A 83 1.47 9.88 -7.20
C LEU A 83 2.07 9.11 -8.36
N ARG A 84 2.91 9.73 -9.20
CA ARG A 84 3.44 9.08 -10.40
C ARG A 84 4.18 7.78 -10.08
N GLN A 85 4.91 7.74 -8.98
CA GLN A 85 5.63 6.54 -8.57
C GLN A 85 4.69 5.39 -8.18
N LEU A 86 3.55 5.72 -7.58
CA LEU A 86 2.56 4.72 -7.17
C LEU A 86 1.68 4.27 -8.33
N LEU A 87 1.42 5.16 -9.27
CA LEU A 87 0.51 4.90 -10.39
C LEU A 87 1.24 4.59 -11.69
N ALA A 88 2.57 4.61 -11.69
CA ALA A 88 3.34 4.31 -12.90
C ALA A 88 2.96 2.94 -13.45
N PRO A 89 2.64 2.84 -14.75
CA PRO A 89 2.39 1.53 -15.34
C PRO A 89 3.66 0.69 -15.27
N TYR A 90 3.53 -0.56 -14.87
CA TYR A 90 4.62 -1.51 -14.91
C TYR A 90 4.05 -2.87 -15.24
N GLU A 91 4.79 -3.63 -16.04
CA GLU A 91 4.41 -4.98 -16.35
C GLU A 91 4.79 -5.85 -15.16
N VAL A 92 3.78 -6.42 -14.53
CA VAL A 92 3.97 -7.25 -13.36
C VAL A 92 3.61 -8.67 -13.75
N SER A 93 4.56 -9.59 -13.67
CA SER A 93 4.30 -11.01 -13.84
C SER A 93 3.52 -11.53 -12.63
N GLU A 94 2.90 -12.72 -12.78
CA GLU A 94 2.21 -13.37 -11.65
C GLU A 94 3.13 -13.54 -10.43
N LYS A 95 4.40 -13.85 -10.67
CA LYS A 95 5.40 -13.97 -9.60
C LYS A 95 5.59 -12.67 -8.85
N GLU A 96 5.61 -11.55 -9.56
CA GLU A 96 5.77 -10.24 -8.92
C GLU A 96 4.54 -9.86 -8.11
N ILE A 97 3.34 -10.22 -8.58
CA ILE A 97 2.11 -10.01 -7.84
C ILE A 97 2.16 -10.79 -6.52
N ASP A 98 2.54 -12.06 -6.57
CA ASP A 98 2.68 -12.88 -5.36
C ASP A 98 3.73 -12.29 -4.42
N HIS A 99 4.84 -11.83 -4.96
CA HIS A 99 5.91 -11.20 -4.17
C HIS A 99 5.43 -9.91 -3.48
N LEU A 100 4.66 -9.10 -4.18
CA LEU A 100 4.10 -7.88 -3.61
C LEU A 100 3.06 -8.18 -2.54
N PHE A 101 2.29 -9.25 -2.71
CA PHE A 101 1.37 -9.72 -1.68
C PHE A 101 2.14 -10.15 -0.42
N GLU A 102 3.22 -10.89 -0.59
CA GLU A 102 4.09 -11.28 0.52
C GLU A 102 4.70 -10.06 1.21
N SER A 103 5.07 -9.03 0.44
CA SER A 103 5.59 -7.78 0.99
C SER A 103 4.55 -7.09 1.87
N ALA A 104 3.28 -7.11 1.47
CA ALA A 104 2.20 -6.56 2.28
C ALA A 104 2.05 -7.31 3.61
N LEU A 105 2.13 -8.65 3.57
CA LEU A 105 2.09 -9.46 4.78
C LEU A 105 3.30 -9.21 5.69
N GLN A 106 4.49 -9.05 5.11
CA GLN A 106 5.69 -8.70 5.86
C GLN A 106 5.54 -7.34 6.56
N LEU A 107 4.94 -6.38 5.88
CA LEU A 107 4.70 -5.07 6.47
C LEU A 107 3.78 -5.18 7.68
N LEU A 108 2.76 -6.03 7.62
CA LEU A 108 1.87 -6.30 8.73
C LEU A 108 2.64 -6.89 9.91
N ASP A 109 3.49 -7.89 9.66
CA ASP A 109 4.29 -8.55 10.69
C ASP A 109 5.24 -7.57 11.37
N LEU A 110 5.92 -6.73 10.60
CA LEU A 110 6.86 -5.73 11.13
C LEU A 110 6.18 -4.68 11.99
N SER A 111 4.89 -4.44 11.76
CA SER A 111 4.13 -3.41 12.45
C SER A 111 3.33 -3.94 13.64
N ASN A 112 3.41 -5.24 13.92
CA ASN A 112 2.64 -5.87 15.00
C ASN A 112 3.55 -6.22 16.18
N PRO A 113 3.73 -5.33 17.17
CA PRO A 113 4.57 -5.59 18.33
C PRO A 113 4.03 -6.68 19.24
N ASP A 114 2.73 -6.98 19.19
CA ASP A 114 2.12 -7.97 20.05
C ASP A 114 2.54 -9.40 19.70
N GLU A 115 2.82 -9.68 18.43
CA GLU A 115 3.34 -10.97 18.02
C GLU A 115 4.73 -11.23 18.58
N GLU A 116 5.59 -10.22 18.61
CA GLU A 116 6.91 -10.33 19.21
C GLU A 116 6.81 -10.64 20.71
N ARG A 117 5.84 -10.06 21.39
CA ARG A 117 5.61 -10.33 22.81
C ARG A 117 5.10 -11.74 23.07
N ARG A 118 4.29 -12.26 22.16
CA ARG A 118 3.75 -13.62 22.29
C ARG A 118 4.78 -14.70 21.99
N ALA A 119 5.84 -14.36 21.29
CA ALA A 119 6.92 -15.29 20.98
C ALA A 119 7.86 -15.56 22.16
N HIS A 120 7.65 -14.88 23.26
CA HIS A 120 8.45 -15.05 24.50
C HIS A 120 7.80 -15.96 25.51
#